data_0d6d5fd6901594cd2c618c207799e69a
#
_entry.id   0d6d5fd6901594cd2c618c207799e69a
#
_cell.length_a   1.000
_cell.length_b   1.000
_cell.length_c   1.000
_cell.angle_alpha   90.00
_cell.angle_beta   90.00
_cell.angle_gamma   90.00
#
_symmetry.space_group_name_H-M   'P 1'
#
loop_
_entity.id
_entity.type
_entity.pdbx_description
1 polymer ?
#
loop_
_entity_poly.entity_id
_entity_poly.type
_entity_poly.pdbx_seq_one_letter_code
_entity_poly.pdbx_strand_id
1 'polypeptide(L)' 'METGTVKWFNGAKGYGFISRENGDDVFVHFKEIIGEGYKNLAEGDKVSFEVTKGPKGLQATGVTKV' A
#
# COMPACT_ATOMS: atom_id res chain seq x y z
N MET A 1 8.09 7.66 -7.94
CA MET A 1 7.27 6.50 -7.60
C MET A 1 8.13 5.42 -6.98
N GLU A 2 7.69 4.87 -5.87
CA GLU A 2 8.44 3.82 -5.20
C GLU A 2 7.79 2.47 -5.46
N THR A 3 8.57 1.40 -5.26
CA THR A 3 8.03 0.06 -5.30
C THR A 3 8.30 -0.60 -3.95
N GLY A 4 7.40 -1.49 -3.58
CA GLY A 4 7.53 -2.22 -2.34
C GLY A 4 6.77 -3.52 -2.39
N THR A 5 6.75 -4.20 -1.25
CA THR A 5 6.07 -5.49 -1.13
C THR A 5 5.04 -5.38 -0.02
N VAL A 6 3.83 -5.86 -0.27
CA VAL A 6 2.77 -5.84 0.73
C VAL A 6 3.18 -6.73 1.89
N LYS A 7 3.27 -6.14 3.07
CA LYS A 7 3.63 -6.86 4.29
C LYS A 7 2.42 -7.61 4.82
N TRP A 8 1.29 -6.94 4.89
CA TRP A 8 0.00 -7.54 5.18
C TRP A 8 -1.09 -6.56 4.80
N PHE A 9 -2.27 -7.08 4.57
CA PHE A 9 -3.43 -6.26 4.26
C PHE A 9 -4.68 -6.92 4.81
N ASN A 10 -5.49 -6.14 5.51
CA ASN A 10 -6.75 -6.63 6.07
C ASN A 10 -7.90 -6.07 5.25
N GLY A 11 -8.46 -6.91 4.38
CA GLY A 11 -9.55 -6.49 3.50
C GLY A 11 -10.83 -6.11 4.24
N ALA A 12 -11.07 -6.71 5.39
CA ALA A 12 -12.25 -6.41 6.19
C ALA A 12 -12.18 -5.01 6.80
N LYS A 13 -10.99 -4.61 7.24
CA LYS A 13 -10.77 -3.29 7.81
C LYS A 13 -10.40 -2.25 6.76
N GLY A 14 -9.91 -2.70 5.61
CA GLY A 14 -9.59 -1.83 4.49
C GLY A 14 -8.25 -1.14 4.58
N TYR A 15 -7.27 -1.72 5.28
CA TYR A 15 -5.94 -1.12 5.35
C TYR A 15 -4.87 -2.18 5.56
N GLY A 16 -3.62 -1.77 5.37
CA GLY A 16 -2.48 -2.64 5.57
C GLY A 16 -1.19 -1.85 5.53
N PHE A 17 -0.09 -2.55 5.39
CA PHE A 17 1.24 -1.94 5.33
C PHE A 17 2.03 -2.51 4.18
N ILE A 18 2.85 -1.64 3.57
CA ILE A 18 3.75 -2.00 2.49
C ILE A 18 5.18 -1.81 2.99
N SER A 19 6.00 -2.81 2.79
CA SER A 19 7.42 -2.77 3.14
C SER A 19 8.19 -2.13 1.99
N ARG A 20 9.01 -1.11 2.29
CA ARG A 20 9.83 -0.44 1.28
C ARG A 20 11.25 -0.98 1.33
N GLU A 21 11.95 -0.91 0.20
CA GLU A 21 13.33 -1.37 0.14
C GLU A 21 14.29 -0.51 0.98
N ASN A 22 14.07 0.79 0.96
CA ASN A 22 14.99 1.75 1.60
C ASN A 22 14.28 2.65 2.59
N GLY A 23 13.51 2.10 3.50
CA GLY A 23 12.84 2.93 4.47
C GLY A 23 11.85 2.17 5.30
N ASP A 24 11.14 2.93 6.12
CA ASP A 24 10.13 2.37 7.00
C ASP A 24 8.90 1.91 6.22
N ASP A 25 8.13 1.01 6.82
CA ASP A 25 6.87 0.57 6.24
C ASP A 25 5.94 1.75 6.06
N VAL A 26 5.10 1.69 5.04
CA VAL A 26 4.11 2.73 4.80
C VAL A 26 2.72 2.15 4.94
N PHE A 27 1.83 2.97 5.49
CA PHE A 27 0.42 2.62 5.64
C PHE A 27 -0.28 2.72 4.29
N VAL A 28 -1.18 1.79 4.00
CA VAL A 28 -2.00 1.85 2.79
C VAL A 28 -3.46 1.64 3.16
N HIS A 29 -4.33 2.49 2.61
CA HIS A 29 -5.77 2.36 2.78
C HIS A 29 -6.37 1.88 1.47
N PHE A 30 -7.46 1.09 1.54
CA PHE A 30 -8.03 0.52 0.32
C PHE A 30 -8.44 1.57 -0.71
N LYS A 31 -8.77 2.79 -0.26
CA LYS A 31 -9.12 3.88 -1.16
C LYS A 31 -7.95 4.33 -2.02
N GLU A 32 -6.74 4.03 -1.61
CA GLU A 32 -5.55 4.40 -2.35
C GLU A 32 -5.10 3.36 -3.36
N ILE A 33 -5.77 2.24 -3.39
CA ILE A 33 -5.45 1.18 -4.35
C ILE A 33 -6.16 1.49 -5.66
N ILE A 34 -5.37 1.61 -6.73
CA ILE A 34 -5.89 1.89 -8.06
C ILE A 34 -6.18 0.59 -8.78
N GLY A 35 -7.34 0.52 -9.40
CA GLY A 35 -7.73 -0.67 -10.17
C GLY A 35 -9.23 -0.80 -10.23
N GLU A 36 -9.69 -1.64 -11.13
CA GLU A 36 -11.11 -1.89 -11.28
C GLU A 36 -11.53 -3.08 -10.43
N GLY A 37 -12.75 -3.04 -9.91
CA GLY A 37 -13.31 -4.15 -9.17
C GLY A 37 -12.74 -4.27 -7.77
N TYR A 38 -12.25 -5.44 -7.45
CA TYR A 38 -11.86 -5.79 -6.11
C TYR A 38 -10.54 -5.12 -5.68
N LYS A 39 -10.63 -4.20 -4.75
CA LYS A 39 -9.47 -3.46 -4.25
C LYS A 39 -8.90 -4.16 -3.03
N ASN A 40 -8.03 -5.11 -3.28
CA ASN A 40 -7.43 -5.90 -2.22
C ASN A 40 -5.97 -6.21 -2.56
N LEU A 41 -5.16 -6.35 -1.52
CA LEU A 41 -3.76 -6.69 -1.67
C LEU A 41 -3.49 -7.97 -0.89
N ALA A 42 -2.62 -8.81 -1.44
CA ALA A 42 -2.22 -10.03 -0.77
C ALA A 42 -0.80 -9.87 -0.24
N GLU A 43 -0.52 -10.55 0.86
CA GLU A 43 0.83 -10.56 1.43
C GLU A 43 1.82 -11.02 0.38
N GLY A 44 2.89 -10.26 0.21
CA GLY A 44 3.93 -10.59 -0.77
C GLY A 44 3.74 -9.98 -2.14
N ASP A 45 2.59 -9.35 -2.40
CA ASP A 45 2.36 -8.68 -3.69
C ASP A 45 3.34 -7.52 -3.86
N LYS A 46 3.84 -7.37 -5.07
CA LYS A 46 4.66 -6.21 -5.41
C LYS A 46 3.79 -5.10 -5.95
N VAL A 47 4.03 -3.90 -5.46
CA VAL A 47 3.22 -2.73 -5.81
C VAL A 47 4.10 -1.52 -6.05
N SER A 48 3.60 -0.59 -6.84
CA SER A 48 4.21 0.74 -6.98
C SER A 48 3.27 1.76 -6.37
N PHE A 49 3.82 2.84 -5.84
CA PHE A 49 3.03 3.82 -5.11
C PHE A 49 3.82 5.11 -4.91
N GLU A 50 3.10 6.15 -4.50
CA GLU A 50 3.69 7.40 -4.04
C GLU A 50 3.63 7.43 -2.52
N VAL A 51 4.61 8.07 -1.90
CA VAL A 51 4.65 8.20 -0.45
C VAL A 51 4.29 9.62 -0.04
N THR A 52 3.33 9.75 0.84
CA THR A 52 2.94 11.05 1.38
C THR A 52 2.89 10.97 2.90
N LYS A 53 2.93 12.12 3.54
CA LYS A 53 2.82 12.20 4.98
C LYS A 53 1.36 12.34 5.37
N GLY A 54 0.87 11.45 6.20
CA GLY A 54 -0.51 11.48 6.65
C GLY A 54 -0.61 11.57 8.16
N PRO A 55 -1.84 11.54 8.69
CA PRO A 55 -2.07 11.65 10.15
C PRO A 55 -1.40 10.53 10.96
N LYS A 56 -1.23 9.39 10.36
CA LYS A 56 -0.62 8.23 11.03
C LYS A 56 0.84 8.01 10.66
N GLY A 57 1.45 8.98 9.96
CA GLY A 57 2.81 8.86 9.47
C GLY A 57 2.83 8.74 7.96
N LEU A 58 3.80 8.01 7.42
CA LEU A 58 3.93 7.86 5.98
C LEU A 58 2.83 6.96 5.42
N GLN A 59 2.23 7.40 4.33
CA GLN A 59 1.16 6.67 3.67
C GLN A 59 1.48 6.45 2.20
N ALA A 60 1.02 5.31 1.67
CA ALA A 60 1.11 5.03 0.24
C ALA A 60 -0.15 5.56 -0.44
N THR A 61 0.04 6.19 -1.60
CA THR A 61 -1.07 6.67 -2.43
C THR A 61 -0.88 6.18 -3.84
N GLY A 62 -1.97 6.06 -4.59
CA GLY A 62 -1.89 5.63 -5.97
C GLY A 62 -1.27 4.25 -6.12
N VAL A 63 -1.66 3.32 -5.26
CA VAL A 63 -1.06 1.99 -5.21
C VAL A 63 -1.54 1.14 -6.37
N THR A 64 -0.60 0.60 -7.11
CA THR A 64 -0.88 -0.23 -8.28
C THR A 64 -0.03 -1.50 -8.21
N LYS A 65 -0.62 -2.64 -8.54
CA LYS A 65 0.15 -3.88 -8.61
C LYS A 65 1.11 -3.84 -9.80
N VAL A 66 2.31 -4.28 -9.56
CA VAL A 66 3.35 -4.32 -10.57
C VAL A 66 3.32 -5.64 -11.33
#